data_01cefd7c30a100d6b05efb665c47fc1c
#
_entry.id   01cefd7c30a100d6b05efb665c47fc1c
#
_cell.length_a   1.000
_cell.length_b   1.000
_cell.length_c   1.000
_cell.angle_alpha   90.00
_cell.angle_beta   90.00
_cell.angle_gamma   90.00
#
_symmetry.space_group_name_H-M   'P 1'
#
loop_
_entity.id
_entity.type
_entity.pdbx_description
1 polymer ?
#
loop_
_entity_poly.entity_id
_entity_poly.type
_entity_poly.pdbx_seq_one_letter_code
_entity_poly.pdbx_strand_id
1 'polypeptide(L)' 'MAEVYVVQSKVRALAKKKGFRFSGDAVDALSKMVEGAVNAAAGRAKANKRRTIKASDI' A
#
# COMPACT_ATOMS: atom_id res chain seq x y z
N MET A 1 11.54 -12.22 -4.98
CA MET A 1 10.16 -12.10 -4.51
C MET A 1 9.90 -10.69 -4.02
N ALA A 2 8.75 -10.13 -4.37
CA ALA A 2 8.38 -8.81 -3.87
C ALA A 2 8.05 -8.89 -2.38
N GLU A 3 8.46 -7.89 -1.62
CA GLU A 3 8.05 -7.78 -0.23
C GLU A 3 6.55 -7.56 -0.13
N VAL A 4 5.94 -8.07 0.94
CA VAL A 4 4.52 -7.88 1.21
C VAL A 4 4.38 -6.74 2.21
N TYR A 5 3.77 -5.64 1.77
CA TYR A 5 3.60 -4.43 2.58
C TYR A 5 2.21 -4.32 3.21
N VAL A 6 1.38 -5.33 3.06
CA VAL A 6 0.01 -5.31 3.57
C VAL A 6 -0.24 -6.49 4.50
N VAL A 7 -1.14 -6.29 5.47
CA VAL A 7 -1.58 -7.38 6.35
C VAL A 7 -2.61 -8.19 5.57
N GLN A 8 -2.20 -9.36 5.09
CA GLN A 8 -3.02 -10.20 4.21
C GLN A 8 -4.36 -10.58 4.84
N SER A 9 -4.35 -10.94 6.12
CA SER A 9 -5.59 -11.35 6.81
C SER A 9 -6.62 -10.24 6.83
N LYS A 10 -6.20 -9.00 7.04
CA LYS A 10 -7.12 -7.85 7.06
C LYS A 10 -7.64 -7.51 5.66
N VAL A 11 -6.78 -7.59 4.66
CA VAL A 11 -7.16 -7.34 3.27
C VAL A 11 -8.14 -8.40 2.79
N ARG A 12 -7.88 -9.67 3.11
CA ARG A 12 -8.76 -10.77 2.76
C ARG A 12 -10.11 -10.66 3.47
N ALA A 13 -10.11 -10.22 4.73
CA ALA A 13 -11.34 -9.98 5.47
C ALA A 13 -12.17 -8.86 4.83
N LEU A 14 -11.53 -7.79 4.40
CA LEU A 14 -12.21 -6.70 3.71
C LEU A 14 -12.83 -7.17 2.39
N ALA A 15 -12.09 -7.94 1.59
CA ALA A 15 -12.59 -8.48 0.35
C ALA A 15 -13.78 -9.43 0.57
N LYS A 16 -13.68 -10.28 1.59
CA LYS A 16 -14.75 -11.22 1.96
C LYS A 16 -16.02 -10.48 2.38
N LYS A 17 -15.86 -9.39 3.13
CA LYS A 17 -16.99 -8.55 3.54
C LYS A 17 -17.73 -8.00 2.34
N LYS A 18 -17.05 -7.77 1.23
CA LYS A 18 -17.62 -7.28 -0.03
C LYS A 18 -18.08 -8.41 -0.95
N GLY A 19 -17.95 -9.66 -0.52
CA GLY A 19 -18.40 -10.83 -1.28
C GLY A 19 -17.39 -11.35 -2.29
N PHE A 20 -16.10 -11.04 -2.12
CA PHE A 20 -15.05 -11.44 -3.05
C PHE A 20 -13.96 -12.25 -2.36
N ARG A 21 -13.22 -13.00 -3.16
CA ARG A 21 -11.99 -13.66 -2.73
C ARG A 21 -10.80 -12.78 -3.12
N PHE A 22 -9.69 -13.01 -2.43
CA PHE A 22 -8.47 -12.26 -2.70
C PHE A 22 -7.33 -13.22 -2.98
N SER A 23 -6.84 -13.25 -4.21
CA SER A 23 -5.78 -14.17 -4.62
C SER A 23 -4.39 -13.72 -4.12
N GLY A 24 -3.42 -14.64 -4.16
CA GLY A 24 -2.04 -14.31 -3.84
C GLY A 24 -1.46 -13.26 -4.78
N ASP A 25 -1.78 -13.37 -6.07
CA ASP A 25 -1.34 -12.38 -7.07
C ASP A 25 -1.90 -10.99 -6.76
N ALA A 26 -3.13 -10.93 -6.24
CA ALA A 26 -3.74 -9.67 -5.85
C ALA A 26 -3.01 -9.04 -4.66
N VAL A 27 -2.52 -9.86 -3.72
CA VAL A 27 -1.71 -9.38 -2.60
C VAL A 27 -0.42 -8.74 -3.12
N ASP A 28 0.26 -9.37 -4.06
CA ASP A 28 1.48 -8.85 -4.65
C ASP A 28 1.23 -7.53 -5.39
N ALA A 29 0.14 -7.47 -6.15
CA ALA A 29 -0.24 -6.26 -6.87
C ALA A 29 -0.54 -5.11 -5.91
N LEU A 30 -1.26 -5.41 -4.81
CA LEU A 30 -1.57 -4.41 -3.79
C LEU A 30 -0.30 -3.92 -3.08
N SER A 31 0.65 -4.82 -2.81
CA SER A 31 1.92 -4.44 -2.20
C SER A 31 2.71 -3.48 -3.10
N LYS A 32 2.69 -3.71 -4.41
CA LYS A 32 3.30 -2.80 -5.38
C LYS A 32 2.63 -1.43 -5.37
N MET A 33 1.31 -1.39 -5.22
CA MET A 33 0.58 -0.12 -5.11
C MET A 33 0.99 0.65 -3.84
N VAL A 34 1.14 -0.06 -2.72
CA VAL A 34 1.60 0.55 -1.47
C VAL A 34 3.01 1.11 -1.65
N GLU A 35 3.91 0.33 -2.24
CA GLU A 35 5.28 0.78 -2.52
C GLU A 35 5.28 2.04 -3.38
N GLY A 36 4.51 2.06 -4.46
CA GLY A 36 4.39 3.22 -5.33
C GLY A 36 3.85 4.44 -4.61
N ALA A 37 2.83 4.25 -3.75
CA ALA A 37 2.25 5.34 -2.97
C ALA A 37 3.26 5.92 -1.99
N VAL A 38 4.03 5.07 -1.31
CA VAL A 38 5.06 5.51 -0.36
C VAL A 38 6.17 6.25 -1.11
N ASN A 39 6.61 5.74 -2.25
CA ASN A 39 7.65 6.39 -3.05
C ASN A 39 7.21 7.78 -3.52
N ALA A 40 5.97 7.90 -3.97
CA ALA A 40 5.41 9.19 -4.39
C ALA A 40 5.29 10.16 -3.21
N ALA A 41 4.82 9.66 -2.06
CA ALA A 41 4.71 10.46 -0.84
C ALA A 41 6.08 10.91 -0.33
N ALA A 42 7.09 10.05 -0.41
CA ALA A 42 8.45 10.41 -0.05
C ALA A 42 9.00 11.52 -0.93
N GLY A 43 8.71 11.48 -2.24
CA GLY A 43 9.08 12.55 -3.16
C GLY A 43 8.44 13.88 -2.79
N ARG A 44 7.16 13.86 -2.42
CA ARG A 44 6.44 15.06 -1.98
C ARG A 44 7.00 15.62 -0.67
N ALA A 45 7.27 14.74 0.30
CA ALA A 45 7.86 15.14 1.57
C ALA A 45 9.24 15.80 1.35
N LYS A 46 10.06 15.19 0.50
CA LYS A 46 11.38 15.72 0.15
C LYS A 46 11.28 17.09 -0.53
N ALA A 47 10.34 17.24 -1.44
CA ALA A 47 10.12 18.53 -2.13
C ALA A 47 9.74 19.64 -1.13
N ASN A 48 9.08 19.29 -0.04
CA ASN A 48 8.73 20.21 1.05
C ASN A 48 9.79 20.23 2.16
N LYS A 49 10.96 19.69 1.91
CA LYS A 49 12.09 19.64 2.85
C LYS A 49 11.76 18.96 4.18
N ARG A 50 10.96 17.92 4.12
CA ARG A 50 10.58 17.13 5.31
C ARG A 50 11.10 15.72 5.18
N ARG A 51 11.31 15.07 6.32
CA ARG A 51 11.66 13.64 6.39
C ARG A 51 10.48 12.77 6.81
N THR A 52 9.41 13.39 7.27
CA THR A 52 8.22 12.69 7.72
C THR A 52 7.15 12.76 6.64
N ILE A 53 6.66 11.61 6.22
CA ILE A 53 5.54 11.53 5.29
C ILE A 53 4.26 11.78 6.08
N LYS A 54 3.47 12.73 5.63
CA LYS A 54 2.19 13.09 6.25
C LYS A 54 1.03 12.61 5.37
N ALA A 55 -0.16 12.56 5.95
CA ALA A 55 -1.36 12.19 5.23
C ALA A 55 -1.58 13.05 3.97
N SER A 56 -1.22 14.31 4.03
CA SER A 56 -1.33 15.22 2.89
C SER A 56 -0.38 14.86 1.74
N ASP A 57 0.65 14.05 2.00
CA ASP A 57 1.60 13.62 0.97
C ASP A 57 1.06 12.42 0.18
N ILE A 58 0.09 11.73 0.72
CA ILE A 58 -0.56 10.57 0.11
C ILE A 58 -1.85 11.01 -0.58
#